data_883e1b2ecc1f0799c5105e3ab7aedaa6
#
_entry.id   883e1b2ecc1f0799c5105e3ab7aedaa6
#
_cell.length_a   1.000
_cell.length_b   1.000
_cell.length_c   1.000
_cell.angle_alpha   90.00
_cell.angle_beta   90.00
_cell.angle_gamma   90.00
#
_symmetry.space_group_name_H-M   'P 1'
#
loop_
_entity.id
_entity.type
_entity.pdbx_description
1 polymer ?
#
loop_
_entity_poly.entity_id
_entity_poly.type
_entity_poly.pdbx_seq_one_letter_code
_entity_poly.pdbx_strand_id
1 'polypeptide(L)'
;MNNSIKIVISGGGTGGHLFPALAIRDEINNRYPKSSIHYIGSKFGIEKDVLPIKNISHSLLPIRGFQRNMNLGSFGKNILLPLRVFSSIIKVKKLFDEISPNLVIGTGGYAAAIPLREGINRGIPTLIQEQNSYPGVTTRWFSKQVNKVCIAFEDAKKFINNKSVLSGNPIRKEISKGNKEK
;
A
#
# COMPACT_ATOMS: atom_id res chain seq x y z
N MET A 1 -19.21 -2.07 23.35
CA MET A 1 -17.92 -1.38 23.12
C MET A 1 -17.79 -1.08 21.64
N ASN A 2 -17.89 0.19 21.24
CA ASN A 2 -17.87 0.61 19.83
C ASN A 2 -16.42 0.90 19.42
N ASN A 3 -15.57 -0.13 19.34
CA ASN A 3 -14.19 0.05 18.94
C ASN A 3 -14.15 0.41 17.43
N SER A 4 -13.79 1.64 17.14
CA SER A 4 -13.53 2.04 15.76
C SER A 4 -12.34 1.23 15.21
N ILE A 5 -12.53 0.60 14.05
CA ILE A 5 -11.46 -0.19 13.40
C ILE A 5 -10.40 0.79 12.88
N LYS A 6 -9.16 0.59 13.30
CA LYS A 6 -8.01 1.38 12.84
C LYS A 6 -7.26 0.63 11.75
N ILE A 7 -7.11 1.26 10.60
CA ILE A 7 -6.55 0.60 9.41
C ILE A 7 -5.38 1.42 8.89
N VAL A 8 -4.28 0.75 8.60
CA VAL A 8 -3.17 1.32 7.82
C VAL A 8 -3.29 0.81 6.38
N ILE A 9 -3.37 1.74 5.43
CA ILE A 9 -3.28 1.42 4.00
C ILE A 9 -1.95 1.94 3.48
N SER A 10 -1.23 1.14 2.72
CA SER A 10 0.06 1.53 2.18
C SER A 10 0.25 1.06 0.74
N GLY A 11 0.77 1.96 -0.06
CA GLY A 11 1.10 1.75 -1.46
C GLY A 11 1.65 3.03 -2.04
N GLY A 12 2.23 2.99 -3.22
CA GLY A 12 2.67 4.24 -3.81
C GLY A 12 3.82 4.12 -4.78
N GLY A 13 4.34 5.29 -5.14
CA GLY A 13 5.31 5.47 -6.21
C GLY A 13 4.65 5.76 -7.54
N THR A 14 3.52 5.14 -7.85
CA THR A 14 2.76 5.31 -9.10
C THR A 14 1.26 5.34 -8.86
N GLY A 15 0.51 5.86 -9.83
CA GLY A 15 -0.96 5.85 -9.80
C GLY A 15 -1.56 4.45 -9.73
N GLY A 16 -0.89 3.45 -10.34
CA GLY A 16 -1.34 2.06 -10.31
C GLY A 16 -1.45 1.46 -8.90
N HIS A 17 -0.67 1.95 -7.95
CA HIS A 17 -0.75 1.52 -6.55
C HIS A 17 -1.60 2.47 -5.69
N LEU A 18 -1.51 3.78 -5.93
CA LEU A 18 -2.22 4.79 -5.15
C LEU A 18 -3.74 4.72 -5.37
N PHE A 19 -4.21 4.70 -6.62
CA PHE A 19 -5.65 4.78 -6.87
C PHE A 19 -6.45 3.56 -6.39
N PRO A 20 -5.96 2.30 -6.52
CA PRO A 20 -6.57 1.16 -5.85
C PRO A 20 -6.63 1.30 -4.33
N ALA A 21 -5.57 1.82 -3.70
CA ALA A 21 -5.56 2.08 -2.26
C ALA A 21 -6.64 3.09 -1.85
N LEU A 22 -6.80 4.17 -2.63
CA LEU A 22 -7.83 5.17 -2.39
C LEU A 22 -9.25 4.59 -2.60
N ALA A 23 -9.45 3.78 -3.63
CA ALA A 23 -10.73 3.11 -3.87
C ALA A 23 -11.11 2.18 -2.70
N ILE A 24 -10.15 1.41 -2.18
CA ILE A 24 -10.33 0.56 -0.99
C ILE A 24 -10.68 1.43 0.22
N ARG A 25 -9.92 2.50 0.47
CA ARG A 25 -10.18 3.44 1.56
C ARG A 25 -11.60 4.00 1.51
N ASP A 26 -12.00 4.48 0.35
CA ASP A 26 -13.31 5.12 0.18
C ASP A 26 -14.45 4.12 0.38
N GLU A 27 -14.28 2.88 -0.07
CA GLU A 27 -15.27 1.82 0.15
C GLU A 27 -15.33 1.40 1.63
N ILE A 28 -14.18 1.31 2.32
CA ILE A 28 -14.17 1.04 3.77
C ILE A 28 -14.88 2.15 4.53
N ASN A 29 -14.57 3.42 4.26
CA ASN A 29 -15.23 4.55 4.92
C ASN A 29 -16.74 4.58 4.66
N ASN A 30 -17.16 4.16 3.47
CA ASN A 30 -18.58 4.09 3.11
C ASN A 30 -19.33 3.00 3.89
N ARG A 31 -18.73 1.82 4.04
CA ARG A 31 -19.33 0.68 4.78
C ARG A 31 -19.15 0.78 6.28
N TYR A 32 -18.03 1.34 6.72
CA TYR A 32 -17.63 1.45 8.12
C TYR A 32 -17.27 2.90 8.46
N PRO A 33 -18.25 3.83 8.55
CA PRO A 33 -17.99 5.26 8.73
C PRO A 33 -17.21 5.62 10.01
N LYS A 34 -17.21 4.71 10.99
CA LYS A 34 -16.47 4.87 12.26
C LYS A 34 -15.03 4.37 12.17
N SER A 35 -14.59 3.83 11.03
CA SER A 35 -13.19 3.41 10.86
C SER A 35 -12.25 4.60 10.78
N SER A 36 -11.05 4.42 11.33
CA SER A 36 -9.95 5.37 11.19
C SER A 36 -8.92 4.81 10.23
N ILE A 37 -8.66 5.51 9.13
CA ILE A 37 -7.73 5.05 8.10
C ILE A 37 -6.56 6.02 8.00
N HIS A 38 -5.33 5.51 8.18
CA HIS A 38 -4.10 6.24 7.97
C HIS A 38 -3.34 5.69 6.77
N TYR A 39 -2.93 6.57 5.86
CA TYR A 39 -2.20 6.20 4.66
C TYR A 39 -0.69 6.32 4.88
N ILE A 40 0.08 5.30 4.49
CA ILE A 40 1.55 5.37 4.49
C ILE A 40 2.05 5.26 3.05
N GLY A 41 2.69 6.33 2.55
CA GLY A 41 3.20 6.42 1.19
C GLY A 41 4.68 6.80 1.12
N SER A 42 5.16 7.12 -0.07
CA SER A 42 6.52 7.60 -0.33
C SER A 42 6.55 9.13 -0.52
N LYS A 43 7.60 9.79 -0.02
CA LYS A 43 7.86 11.21 -0.30
C LYS A 43 8.19 11.50 -1.77
N PHE A 44 8.41 10.47 -2.57
CA PHE A 44 8.91 10.58 -3.93
C PHE A 44 7.92 10.11 -4.99
N GLY A 45 6.74 9.65 -4.58
CA GLY A 45 5.66 9.26 -5.46
C GLY A 45 4.60 10.36 -5.60
N ILE A 46 3.59 10.10 -6.41
CA ILE A 46 2.47 11.02 -6.64
C ILE A 46 1.60 11.21 -5.38
N GLU A 47 1.70 10.32 -4.43
CA GLU A 47 0.96 10.38 -3.16
C GLU A 47 1.30 11.63 -2.34
N LYS A 48 2.49 12.19 -2.48
CA LYS A 48 2.90 13.44 -1.81
C LYS A 48 2.02 14.65 -2.20
N ASP A 49 1.49 14.62 -3.43
CA ASP A 49 0.66 15.70 -3.96
C ASP A 49 -0.84 15.36 -3.79
N VAL A 50 -1.22 14.12 -4.05
CA VAL A 50 -2.63 13.68 -4.05
C VAL A 50 -3.23 13.60 -2.64
N LEU A 51 -2.48 13.06 -1.66
CA LEU A 51 -3.03 12.83 -0.32
C LEU A 51 -3.38 14.13 0.43
N PRO A 52 -2.53 15.19 0.40
CA PRO A 52 -2.88 16.47 1.00
C PRO A 52 -4.10 17.13 0.35
N ILE A 53 -4.15 17.15 -0.99
CA ILE A 53 -5.28 17.74 -1.75
C ILE A 53 -6.61 17.07 -1.36
N LYS A 54 -6.59 15.77 -1.10
CA LYS A 54 -7.78 14.99 -0.69
C LYS A 54 -8.03 14.99 0.82
N ASN A 55 -7.26 15.75 1.61
CA ASN A 55 -7.35 15.79 3.08
C ASN A 55 -7.31 14.39 3.72
N ILE A 56 -6.46 13.50 3.21
CA ILE A 56 -6.31 12.15 3.71
C ILE A 56 -5.26 12.14 4.82
N SER A 57 -5.59 11.55 5.99
CA SER A 57 -4.60 11.30 7.06
C SER A 57 -3.47 10.43 6.53
N HIS A 58 -2.23 10.93 6.55
CA HIS A 58 -1.12 10.22 5.93
C HIS A 58 0.24 10.50 6.56
N SER A 59 1.17 9.59 6.28
CA SER A 59 2.60 9.74 6.55
C SER A 59 3.40 9.33 5.34
N LEU A 60 4.42 10.13 5.00
CA LEU A 60 5.29 9.85 3.86
C LEU A 60 6.66 9.36 4.35
N LEU A 61 7.12 8.23 3.79
CA LEU A 61 8.41 7.62 4.07
C LEU A 61 9.46 8.12 3.07
N PRO A 62 10.73 8.31 3.48
CA PRO A 62 11.82 8.69 2.58
C PRO A 62 12.33 7.49 1.75
N ILE A 63 11.44 6.60 1.32
CA ILE A 63 11.78 5.39 0.58
C ILE A 63 11.53 5.57 -0.91
N ARG A 64 12.46 5.10 -1.73
CA ARG A 64 12.37 5.02 -3.19
C ARG A 64 12.55 3.59 -3.65
N GLY A 65 12.08 3.29 -4.86
CA GLY A 65 12.50 2.11 -5.58
C GLY A 65 13.97 2.17 -5.97
N PHE A 66 14.60 1.01 -6.05
CA PHE A 66 15.95 0.88 -6.57
C PHE A 66 16.03 1.43 -8.00
N GLN A 67 16.94 2.36 -8.24
CA GLN A 67 17.18 2.96 -9.55
C GLN A 67 18.01 2.00 -10.41
N ARG A 68 17.42 1.45 -11.47
CA ARG A 68 18.08 0.49 -12.36
C ARG A 68 19.04 1.13 -13.36
N ASN A 69 18.96 2.44 -13.57
CA ASN A 69 19.87 3.15 -14.46
C ASN A 69 21.25 3.30 -13.81
N MET A 70 22.31 2.92 -14.52
CA MET A 70 23.69 2.93 -14.03
C MET A 70 24.41 4.27 -14.27
N ASN A 71 23.74 5.41 -14.08
CA ASN A 71 24.38 6.72 -14.12
C ASN A 71 24.84 7.17 -12.71
N LEU A 72 25.84 8.08 -12.65
CA LEU A 72 26.42 8.59 -11.39
C LEU A 72 25.35 9.11 -10.41
N GLY A 73 24.28 9.75 -10.92
CA GLY A 73 23.19 10.24 -10.08
C GLY A 73 22.34 9.12 -9.46
N SER A 74 22.20 7.98 -10.14
CA SER A 74 21.49 6.79 -9.64
C SER A 74 22.33 6.05 -8.59
N PHE A 75 23.65 6.00 -8.75
CA PHE A 75 24.57 5.40 -7.81
C PHE A 75 24.51 6.09 -6.44
N GLY A 76 24.62 7.42 -6.39
CA GLY A 76 24.49 8.18 -5.14
C GLY A 76 23.12 8.00 -4.45
N LYS A 77 22.02 7.88 -5.23
CA LYS A 77 20.69 7.62 -4.69
C LYS A 77 20.55 6.22 -4.09
N ASN A 78 21.22 5.23 -4.68
CA ASN A 78 21.22 3.85 -4.20
C ASN A 78 22.07 3.66 -2.95
N ILE A 79 23.20 4.38 -2.80
CA ILE A 79 24.03 4.37 -1.58
C ILE A 79 23.23 4.82 -0.35
N LEU A 80 22.33 5.80 -0.50
CA LEU A 80 21.49 6.28 0.58
C LEU A 80 20.29 5.37 0.89
N LEU A 81 20.04 4.35 0.08
CA LEU A 81 18.89 3.47 0.24
C LEU A 81 18.84 2.74 1.60
N PRO A 82 19.95 2.15 2.11
CA PRO A 82 19.94 1.48 3.42
C PRO A 82 19.55 2.43 4.56
N LEU A 83 20.09 3.64 4.58
CA LEU A 83 19.77 4.65 5.60
C LEU A 83 18.29 5.08 5.52
N ARG A 84 17.76 5.24 4.31
CA ARG A 84 16.34 5.56 4.09
C ARG A 84 15.43 4.43 4.52
N VAL A 85 15.79 3.19 4.24
CA VAL A 85 15.04 2.01 4.71
C VAL A 85 15.06 1.96 6.23
N PHE A 86 16.22 2.12 6.86
CA PHE A 86 16.35 2.11 8.31
C PHE A 86 15.50 3.22 8.99
N SER A 87 15.62 4.46 8.51
CA SER A 87 14.81 5.57 9.03
C SER A 87 13.31 5.36 8.81
N SER A 88 12.92 4.72 7.70
CA SER A 88 11.53 4.37 7.41
C SER A 88 11.01 3.29 8.35
N ILE A 89 11.84 2.30 8.71
CA ILE A 89 11.48 1.26 9.68
C ILE A 89 11.20 1.89 11.04
N ILE A 90 12.09 2.77 11.53
CA ILE A 90 11.89 3.46 12.82
C ILE A 90 10.60 4.28 12.78
N LYS A 91 10.39 5.04 11.70
CA LYS A 91 9.19 5.85 11.55
C LYS A 91 7.90 5.01 11.56
N VAL A 92 7.89 3.88 10.84
CA VAL A 92 6.72 3.00 10.78
C VAL A 92 6.46 2.35 12.14
N LYS A 93 7.48 1.89 12.85
CA LYS A 93 7.33 1.37 14.22
C LYS A 93 6.64 2.37 15.13
N LYS A 94 7.13 3.62 15.17
CA LYS A 94 6.54 4.70 15.96
C LYS A 94 5.07 4.96 15.56
N LEU A 95 4.79 5.06 14.26
CA LEU A 95 3.42 5.23 13.78
C LEU A 95 2.50 4.07 14.19
N PHE A 96 2.99 2.83 14.18
CA PHE A 96 2.22 1.67 14.61
C PHE A 96 1.96 1.66 16.13
N ASP A 97 2.90 2.19 16.92
CA ASP A 97 2.67 2.38 18.37
C ASP A 97 1.58 3.44 18.62
N GLU A 98 1.61 4.56 17.89
CA GLU A 98 0.64 5.65 17.99
C GLU A 98 -0.76 5.25 17.48
N ILE A 99 -0.81 4.61 16.32
CA ILE A 99 -2.08 4.25 15.66
C ILE A 99 -2.70 3.00 16.29
N SER A 100 -1.87 2.00 16.64
CA SER A 100 -2.31 0.65 17.06
C SER A 100 -3.28 0.03 16.05
N PRO A 101 -2.86 -0.22 14.79
CA PRO A 101 -3.77 -0.65 13.74
C PRO A 101 -4.30 -2.08 13.97
N ASN A 102 -5.55 -2.30 13.58
CA ASN A 102 -6.20 -3.61 13.60
C ASN A 102 -6.05 -4.36 12.26
N LEU A 103 -5.68 -3.64 11.20
CA LEU A 103 -5.50 -4.20 9.86
C LEU A 103 -4.47 -3.38 9.08
N VAL A 104 -3.63 -4.06 8.32
CA VAL A 104 -2.70 -3.45 7.37
C VAL A 104 -3.01 -3.91 5.95
N ILE A 105 -3.20 -2.96 5.03
CA ILE A 105 -3.47 -3.23 3.61
C ILE A 105 -2.34 -2.68 2.76
N GLY A 106 -1.71 -3.54 1.97
CA GLY A 106 -0.70 -3.15 0.98
C GLY A 106 -1.26 -3.21 -0.43
N THR A 107 -1.08 -2.17 -1.22
CA THR A 107 -1.46 -2.14 -2.65
C THR A 107 -0.27 -2.18 -3.59
N GLY A 108 0.91 -2.46 -3.06
CA GLY A 108 2.14 -2.57 -3.84
C GLY A 108 3.04 -1.35 -3.78
N GLY A 109 4.11 -1.41 -4.57
CA GLY A 109 5.20 -0.44 -4.51
C GLY A 109 6.10 -0.62 -3.29
N TYR A 110 7.24 0.07 -3.28
CA TYR A 110 8.22 -0.05 -2.19
C TYR A 110 7.72 0.51 -0.86
N ALA A 111 6.79 1.48 -0.92
CA ALA A 111 6.22 2.07 0.27
C ALA A 111 5.41 1.08 1.11
N ALA A 112 4.79 0.08 0.47
CA ALA A 112 3.99 -0.93 1.17
C ALA A 112 4.83 -1.99 1.90
N ALA A 113 6.09 -2.19 1.52
CA ALA A 113 6.92 -3.27 2.06
C ALA A 113 7.16 -3.14 3.57
N ILE A 114 7.48 -1.93 4.05
CA ILE A 114 7.80 -1.72 5.48
C ILE A 114 6.55 -1.81 6.37
N PRO A 115 5.41 -1.17 6.05
CA PRO A 115 4.18 -1.36 6.81
C PRO A 115 3.66 -2.79 6.83
N LEU A 116 3.73 -3.52 5.70
CA LEU A 116 3.36 -4.94 5.66
C LEU A 116 4.26 -5.77 6.58
N ARG A 117 5.60 -5.58 6.51
CA ARG A 117 6.53 -6.28 7.38
C ARG A 117 6.25 -5.98 8.86
N GLU A 118 6.00 -4.73 9.20
CA GLU A 118 5.71 -4.36 10.59
C GLU A 118 4.38 -4.98 11.07
N GLY A 119 3.34 -4.99 10.24
CA GLY A 119 2.09 -5.67 10.55
C GLY A 119 2.27 -7.16 10.79
N ILE A 120 3.03 -7.84 9.92
CA ILE A 120 3.36 -9.27 10.06
C ILE A 120 4.13 -9.52 11.37
N ASN A 121 5.15 -8.73 11.64
CA ASN A 121 5.98 -8.88 12.85
C ASN A 121 5.19 -8.70 14.14
N ARG A 122 4.14 -7.88 14.13
CA ARG A 122 3.25 -7.64 15.29
C ARG A 122 2.05 -8.59 15.35
N GLY A 123 1.91 -9.53 14.43
CA GLY A 123 0.75 -10.42 14.34
C GLY A 123 -0.55 -9.70 13.96
N ILE A 124 -0.47 -8.49 13.40
CA ILE A 124 -1.63 -7.73 12.94
C ILE A 124 -2.11 -8.34 11.62
N PRO A 125 -3.41 -8.54 11.43
CA PRO A 125 -3.97 -8.98 10.15
C PRO A 125 -3.46 -8.15 8.99
N THR A 126 -2.96 -8.83 7.94
CA THR A 126 -2.38 -8.18 6.77
C THR A 126 -3.03 -8.68 5.48
N LEU A 127 -3.27 -7.74 4.55
CA LEU A 127 -3.83 -8.02 3.24
C LEU A 127 -3.02 -7.32 2.15
N ILE A 128 -2.82 -7.99 1.02
CA ILE A 128 -2.28 -7.37 -0.19
C ILE A 128 -3.37 -7.37 -1.26
N GLN A 129 -3.51 -6.25 -1.97
CA GLN A 129 -4.24 -6.17 -3.23
C GLN A 129 -3.24 -6.00 -4.36
N GLU A 130 -3.27 -6.93 -5.32
CA GLU A 130 -2.39 -6.95 -6.50
C GLU A 130 -3.20 -6.64 -7.76
N GLN A 131 -2.75 -5.64 -8.52
CA GLN A 131 -3.45 -5.10 -9.67
C GLN A 131 -3.03 -5.74 -10.99
N ASN A 132 -1.90 -6.42 -11.01
CA ASN A 132 -1.27 -6.91 -12.24
C ASN A 132 -1.41 -8.44 -12.38
N SER A 133 -1.41 -8.92 -13.61
CA SER A 133 -1.30 -10.36 -13.92
C SER A 133 0.05 -10.94 -13.50
N TYR A 134 1.12 -10.15 -13.57
CA TYR A 134 2.42 -10.48 -13.00
C TYR A 134 2.66 -9.65 -11.74
N PRO A 135 2.66 -10.28 -10.55
CA PRO A 135 2.74 -9.57 -9.28
C PRO A 135 4.04 -8.79 -9.10
N GLY A 136 3.91 -7.62 -8.49
CA GLY A 136 5.05 -6.79 -8.12
C GLY A 136 5.98 -7.48 -7.10
N VAL A 137 7.21 -6.95 -6.97
CA VAL A 137 8.23 -7.51 -6.06
C VAL A 137 7.72 -7.58 -4.63
N THR A 138 7.07 -6.54 -4.14
CA THR A 138 6.51 -6.49 -2.78
C THR A 138 5.47 -7.61 -2.58
N THR A 139 4.55 -7.78 -3.52
CA THR A 139 3.55 -8.84 -3.45
C THR A 139 4.20 -10.23 -3.43
N ARG A 140 5.15 -10.49 -4.32
CA ARG A 140 5.85 -11.79 -4.38
C ARG A 140 6.62 -12.12 -3.09
N TRP A 141 7.23 -11.10 -2.44
CA TRP A 141 7.97 -11.31 -1.19
C TRP A 141 7.07 -11.59 0.01
N PHE A 142 5.93 -10.90 0.10
CA PHE A 142 5.07 -10.96 1.27
C PHE A 142 3.87 -11.89 1.10
N SER A 143 3.55 -12.36 -0.11
CA SER A 143 2.36 -13.20 -0.38
C SER A 143 2.27 -14.46 0.50
N LYS A 144 3.41 -15.05 0.87
CA LYS A 144 3.44 -16.24 1.76
C LYS A 144 3.22 -15.89 3.24
N GLN A 145 3.46 -14.66 3.64
CA GLN A 145 3.49 -14.20 5.04
C GLN A 145 2.20 -13.50 5.44
N VAL A 146 1.54 -12.80 4.50
CA VAL A 146 0.27 -12.10 4.77
C VAL A 146 -0.91 -13.05 4.93
N ASN A 147 -1.97 -12.60 5.59
CA ASN A 147 -3.17 -13.40 5.81
C ASN A 147 -3.98 -13.63 4.52
N LYS A 148 -4.03 -12.63 3.63
CA LYS A 148 -4.79 -12.69 2.37
C LYS A 148 -4.09 -11.92 1.25
N VAL A 149 -4.25 -12.40 0.01
CA VAL A 149 -3.89 -11.67 -1.19
C VAL A 149 -5.13 -11.60 -2.10
N CYS A 150 -5.59 -10.38 -2.37
CA CYS A 150 -6.63 -10.11 -3.35
C CYS A 150 -5.97 -9.84 -4.69
N ILE A 151 -6.33 -10.55 -5.73
CA ILE A 151 -5.75 -10.43 -7.07
C ILE A 151 -6.78 -9.96 -8.08
N ALA A 152 -6.31 -9.17 -9.04
CA ALA A 152 -7.17 -8.68 -10.11
C ALA A 152 -7.31 -9.68 -11.26
N PHE A 153 -6.30 -10.51 -11.47
CA PHE A 153 -6.22 -11.46 -12.60
C PHE A 153 -5.84 -12.85 -12.11
N GLU A 154 -6.46 -13.88 -12.67
CA GLU A 154 -6.18 -15.29 -12.37
C GLU A 154 -4.70 -15.66 -12.58
N ASP A 155 -4.05 -15.08 -13.60
CA ASP A 155 -2.64 -15.37 -13.91
C ASP A 155 -1.70 -15.06 -12.75
N ALA A 156 -2.06 -14.12 -11.88
CA ALA A 156 -1.27 -13.81 -10.70
C ALA A 156 -1.15 -14.99 -9.73
N LYS A 157 -2.09 -15.94 -9.73
CA LYS A 157 -2.06 -17.15 -8.89
C LYS A 157 -0.82 -18.00 -9.11
N LYS A 158 -0.27 -18.00 -10.33
CA LYS A 158 0.96 -18.75 -10.67
C LYS A 158 2.16 -18.33 -9.80
N PHE A 159 2.13 -17.13 -9.26
CA PHE A 159 3.22 -16.50 -8.50
C PHE A 159 2.90 -16.31 -7.02
N ILE A 160 1.68 -16.63 -6.61
CA ILE A 160 1.13 -16.37 -5.28
C ILE A 160 0.58 -17.66 -4.71
N ASN A 161 0.83 -17.95 -3.46
CA ASN A 161 0.32 -19.15 -2.78
C ASN A 161 -1.21 -19.16 -2.67
N ASN A 162 -1.77 -20.34 -2.28
CA ASN A 162 -3.19 -20.68 -2.13
C ASN A 162 -4.06 -19.74 -1.26
N LYS A 163 -3.49 -18.66 -0.72
CA LYS A 163 -4.22 -17.62 0.06
C LYS A 163 -4.83 -16.52 -0.81
N SER A 164 -4.72 -16.62 -2.15
CA SER A 164 -5.22 -15.58 -3.05
C SER A 164 -6.73 -15.74 -3.33
N VAL A 165 -7.39 -14.58 -3.46
CA VAL A 165 -8.80 -14.46 -3.83
C VAL A 165 -8.89 -13.56 -5.06
N LEU A 166 -9.59 -14.02 -6.09
CA LEU A 166 -9.90 -13.20 -7.27
C LEU A 166 -10.96 -12.16 -6.88
N SER A 167 -10.55 -10.91 -6.75
CA SER A 167 -11.41 -9.79 -6.34
C SER A 167 -11.62 -8.73 -7.43
N GLY A 168 -10.87 -8.81 -8.51
CA GLY A 168 -10.77 -7.75 -9.49
C GLY A 168 -9.95 -6.56 -8.98
N ASN A 169 -9.85 -5.51 -9.81
CA ASN A 169 -9.23 -4.26 -9.43
C ASN A 169 -10.23 -3.34 -8.72
N PRO A 170 -9.85 -2.75 -7.57
CA PRO A 170 -10.63 -1.69 -6.97
C PRO A 170 -10.67 -0.48 -7.89
N ILE A 171 -11.87 -0.05 -8.25
CA ILE A 171 -12.10 1.13 -9.09
C ILE A 171 -12.77 2.24 -8.28
N ARG A 172 -12.43 3.48 -8.59
CA ARG A 172 -13.08 4.64 -7.98
C ARG A 172 -14.52 4.76 -8.47
N LYS A 173 -15.43 5.18 -7.59
CA LYS A 173 -16.86 5.32 -7.92
C LYS A 173 -17.12 6.28 -9.08
N GLU A 174 -16.29 7.30 -9.24
CA GLU A 174 -16.40 8.25 -10.35
C GLU A 174 -16.18 7.58 -11.71
N ILE A 175 -15.31 6.57 -11.77
CA ILE A 175 -15.04 5.81 -13.00
C ILE A 175 -16.16 4.79 -13.27
N SER A 176 -16.71 4.18 -12.21
CA SER A 176 -17.81 3.20 -12.37
C SER A 176 -19.15 3.83 -12.81
N LYS A 177 -19.32 5.12 -12.54
CA LYS A 177 -20.48 5.92 -12.98
C LYS A 177 -20.22 6.63 -14.31
N GLY A 178 -19.23 6.20 -15.06
CA GLY A 178 -18.79 6.84 -16.29
C GLY A 178 -19.97 7.33 -17.13
N ASN A 179 -20.13 8.65 -17.21
CA ASN A 179 -21.06 9.28 -18.13
C ASN A 179 -20.63 8.91 -19.54
N LYS A 180 -21.46 8.16 -20.23
CA LYS A 180 -21.39 7.97 -21.67
C LYS A 180 -21.96 9.22 -22.39
N GLU A 181 -21.58 10.39 -21.96
CA GLU A 181 -21.79 11.60 -22.74
C GLU A 181 -20.59 11.73 -23.67
N LYS A 182 -20.86 11.50 -24.94
CA LYS A 182 -19.99 11.76 -26.09
C LYS A 182 -19.81 13.26 -26.27
#